data_0a5a86c2a2f815e79d07e7556bad77b5
#
_entry.id   0a5a86c2a2f815e79d07e7556bad77b5
#
_cell.length_a   1.000
_cell.length_b   1.000
_cell.length_c   1.000
_cell.angle_alpha   90.00
_cell.angle_beta   90.00
_cell.angle_gamma   90.00
#
_symmetry.space_group_name_H-M   'P 1'
#
loop_
_entity.id
_entity.type
_entity.pdbx_description
1 polymer ?
#
loop_
_entity_poly.entity_id
_entity_poly.type
_entity_poly.pdbx_seq_one_letter_code
_entity_poly.pdbx_strand_id
1 'polypeptide(L)'
;MNRLSLLALGAALAASPAAAQMTGATLDFSHSFFTEDGDVSKTSLGGSAEMSIGTNFGVQGDLGYARLHGIEDDATSVAVHGLLYVTPETALGAFYGIEELAGDGVNFYGFEVGQKSDLFDVEAYVGRADNSGLTGSMMGLEGRVSLASGFGVGAKVNHLDVEGLDTTRVGLTGDYTLPNGLALTAELGTVNADDLGLDGSEPYIGLGARFDFGRGTMFSRRTLTAVAPGL
;
A
#
# COMPACT_ATOMS: atom_id res chain seq x y z
N MET A 1 -12.31 -1.61 18.20
CA MET A 1 -11.97 -0.19 18.48
C MET A 1 -13.10 0.69 17.97
N ASN A 2 -13.50 1.74 18.70
CA ASN A 2 -14.59 2.62 18.25
C ASN A 2 -14.13 3.46 17.04
N ARG A 3 -14.99 3.56 16.02
CA ARG A 3 -14.76 4.37 14.78
C ARG A 3 -14.33 5.83 15.07
N LEU A 4 -14.62 6.35 16.26
CA LEU A 4 -14.19 7.66 16.76
C LEU A 4 -12.68 7.76 17.04
N SER A 5 -12.00 6.64 17.35
CA SER A 5 -10.55 6.65 17.65
C SER A 5 -9.70 6.81 16.39
N LEU A 6 -10.18 6.32 15.24
CA LEU A 6 -9.53 6.44 13.93
C LEU A 6 -9.56 7.89 13.40
N LEU A 7 -10.69 8.59 13.60
CA LEU A 7 -10.83 10.01 13.24
C LEU A 7 -9.95 10.92 14.11
N ALA A 8 -9.72 10.57 15.37
CA ALA A 8 -8.88 11.34 16.28
C ALA A 8 -7.39 11.26 15.94
N LEU A 9 -6.91 10.13 15.39
CA LEU A 9 -5.52 9.97 14.97
C LEU A 9 -5.23 10.81 13.71
N GLY A 10 -6.16 10.84 12.76
CA GLY A 10 -6.06 11.70 11.56
C GLY A 10 -6.06 13.20 11.89
N ALA A 11 -6.81 13.63 12.91
CA ALA A 11 -6.84 15.02 13.36
C ALA A 11 -5.59 15.44 14.16
N ALA A 12 -4.93 14.50 14.85
CA ALA A 12 -3.70 14.78 15.61
C ALA A 12 -2.50 15.04 14.68
N LEU A 13 -2.45 14.42 13.51
CA LEU A 13 -1.43 14.66 12.49
C LEU A 13 -1.56 16.08 11.86
N ALA A 14 -2.77 16.63 11.83
CA ALA A 14 -3.03 17.98 11.31
C ALA A 14 -2.74 19.12 12.31
N ALA A 15 -2.50 18.82 13.59
CA ALA A 15 -2.41 19.82 14.67
C ALA A 15 -0.99 20.10 15.20
N SER A 16 0.08 19.58 14.56
CA SER A 16 1.47 19.79 15.03
C SER A 16 2.00 21.16 14.61
N PRO A 17 2.39 22.02 15.55
CA PRO A 17 2.88 23.37 15.22
C PRO A 17 4.35 23.35 14.81
N ALA A 18 4.65 24.06 13.74
CA ALA A 18 5.87 24.85 13.49
C ALA A 18 7.22 24.14 13.22
N ALA A 19 7.37 22.82 13.37
CA ALA A 19 8.63 22.15 13.07
C ALA A 19 8.52 21.04 12.03
N ALA A 20 7.31 20.58 11.73
CA ALA A 20 7.04 19.57 10.70
C ALA A 20 6.51 20.25 9.44
N GLN A 21 7.14 19.98 8.31
CA GLN A 21 6.70 20.45 7.01
C GLN A 21 6.13 19.27 6.23
N MET A 22 4.88 19.39 5.77
CA MET A 22 4.31 18.39 4.86
C MET A 22 5.15 18.33 3.58
N THR A 23 5.72 17.16 3.30
CA THR A 23 6.59 16.92 2.14
C THR A 23 5.81 16.36 0.98
N GLY A 24 4.75 15.60 1.25
CA GLY A 24 3.89 15.03 0.25
C GLY A 24 2.67 14.36 0.83
N ALA A 25 1.71 14.08 -0.03
CA ALA A 25 0.58 13.22 0.26
C ALA A 25 0.15 12.49 -1.01
N THR A 26 -0.50 11.34 -0.83
CA THR A 26 -1.04 10.52 -1.91
C THR A 26 -2.46 10.14 -1.58
N LEU A 27 -3.35 10.23 -2.57
CA LEU A 27 -4.68 9.64 -2.52
C LEU A 27 -4.78 8.63 -3.65
N ASP A 28 -5.29 7.45 -3.36
CA ASP A 28 -5.45 6.39 -4.33
C ASP A 28 -6.83 5.74 -4.24
N PHE A 29 -7.32 5.36 -5.41
CA PHE A 29 -8.51 4.53 -5.59
C PHE A 29 -8.16 3.41 -6.56
N SER A 30 -8.59 2.19 -6.28
CA SER A 30 -8.42 1.07 -7.20
C SER A 30 -9.57 0.08 -7.13
N HIS A 31 -9.78 -0.60 -8.24
CA HIS A 31 -10.65 -1.75 -8.34
C HIS A 31 -9.91 -2.87 -9.08
N SER A 32 -9.92 -4.07 -8.52
CA SER A 32 -9.27 -5.24 -9.10
C SER A 32 -10.19 -6.45 -9.03
N PHE A 33 -10.06 -7.37 -9.99
CA PHE A 33 -10.88 -8.57 -10.09
C PHE A 33 -10.10 -9.70 -10.74
N PHE A 34 -10.43 -10.94 -10.40
CA PHE A 34 -9.91 -12.12 -11.08
C PHE A 34 -10.58 -12.29 -12.44
N THR A 35 -9.81 -12.71 -13.46
CA THR A 35 -10.33 -12.80 -14.83
C THR A 35 -11.19 -14.06 -15.05
N GLU A 36 -11.00 -15.10 -14.24
CA GLU A 36 -11.78 -16.35 -14.31
C GLU A 36 -13.06 -16.26 -13.47
N ASP A 37 -13.04 -15.47 -12.39
CA ASP A 37 -14.22 -15.20 -11.55
C ASP A 37 -14.31 -13.69 -11.25
N GLY A 38 -14.96 -12.97 -12.14
CA GLY A 38 -15.12 -11.51 -12.02
C GLY A 38 -15.95 -11.04 -10.82
N ASP A 39 -16.70 -11.93 -10.16
CA ASP A 39 -17.45 -11.62 -8.95
C ASP A 39 -16.51 -11.52 -7.74
N VAL A 40 -15.35 -12.18 -7.79
CA VAL A 40 -14.28 -12.05 -6.79
C VAL A 40 -13.45 -10.81 -7.13
N SER A 41 -13.77 -9.73 -6.45
CA SER A 41 -13.18 -8.41 -6.73
C SER A 41 -12.97 -7.59 -5.47
N LYS A 42 -12.04 -6.62 -5.54
CA LYS A 42 -11.73 -5.68 -4.45
C LYS A 42 -11.78 -4.24 -4.94
N THR A 43 -12.46 -3.40 -4.17
CA THR A 43 -12.40 -1.94 -4.33
C THR A 43 -11.66 -1.34 -3.16
N SER A 44 -10.64 -0.54 -3.41
CA SER A 44 -9.82 0.09 -2.38
C SER A 44 -9.81 1.60 -2.52
N LEU A 45 -9.79 2.28 -1.37
CA LEU A 45 -9.56 3.71 -1.24
C LEU A 45 -8.49 3.93 -0.18
N GLY A 46 -7.51 4.75 -0.48
CA GLY A 46 -6.43 5.02 0.45
C GLY A 46 -5.94 6.45 0.43
N GLY A 47 -5.24 6.81 1.50
CA GLY A 47 -4.58 8.09 1.63
C GLY A 47 -3.36 7.98 2.52
N SER A 48 -2.29 8.65 2.12
CA SER A 48 -1.04 8.74 2.86
C SER A 48 -0.60 10.19 2.93
N ALA A 49 0.01 10.59 4.05
CA ALA A 49 0.60 11.90 4.23
C ALA A 49 1.95 11.79 4.92
N GLU A 50 2.93 12.54 4.40
CA GLU A 50 4.30 12.54 4.87
C GLU A 50 4.71 13.93 5.36
N MET A 51 5.40 13.98 6.49
CA MET A 51 5.93 15.19 7.07
C MET A 51 7.41 15.00 7.41
N SER A 52 8.25 15.98 7.07
CA SER A 52 9.64 16.00 7.50
C SER A 52 9.78 16.56 8.93
N ILE A 53 10.70 15.98 9.69
CA ILE A 53 11.09 16.42 11.03
C ILE A 53 12.59 16.73 10.98
N GLY A 54 12.93 18.02 10.85
CA GLY A 54 14.31 18.43 10.60
C GLY A 54 14.77 18.07 9.18
N THR A 55 16.04 17.73 9.02
CA THR A 55 16.65 17.52 7.69
C THR A 55 16.64 16.08 7.21
N ASN A 56 16.70 15.12 8.13
CA ASN A 56 16.94 13.71 7.78
C ASN A 56 15.85 12.76 8.28
N PHE A 57 14.87 13.24 9.03
CA PHE A 57 13.81 12.41 9.57
C PHE A 57 12.46 12.78 8.98
N GLY A 58 11.58 11.79 8.86
CA GLY A 58 10.21 11.98 8.46
C GLY A 58 9.28 11.02 9.19
N VAL A 59 7.99 11.33 9.13
CA VAL A 59 6.91 10.47 9.56
C VAL A 59 5.87 10.45 8.46
N GLN A 60 5.42 9.26 8.08
CA GLN A 60 4.30 9.06 7.16
C GLN A 60 3.17 8.37 7.91
N GLY A 61 1.95 8.79 7.66
CA GLY A 61 0.75 8.15 8.15
C GLY A 61 -0.12 7.70 6.99
N ASP A 62 -0.63 6.47 7.08
CA ASP A 62 -1.48 5.84 6.07
C ASP A 62 -2.86 5.50 6.63
N LEU A 63 -3.86 5.67 5.80
CA LEU A 63 -5.23 5.22 6.03
C LEU A 63 -5.70 4.43 4.81
N GLY A 64 -6.37 3.32 5.04
CA GLY A 64 -6.90 2.47 3.98
C GLY A 64 -8.28 1.92 4.30
N TYR A 65 -9.07 1.76 3.24
CA TYR A 65 -10.33 1.03 3.24
C TYR A 65 -10.38 0.15 2.00
N ALA A 66 -10.81 -1.08 2.18
CA ALA A 66 -11.07 -1.98 1.07
C ALA A 66 -12.41 -2.70 1.26
N ARG A 67 -13.16 -2.84 0.19
CA ARG A 67 -14.35 -3.70 0.11
C ARG A 67 -13.97 -4.94 -0.69
N LEU A 68 -14.17 -6.11 -0.06
CA LEU A 68 -13.88 -7.43 -0.62
C LEU A 68 -15.21 -8.04 -1.07
N HIS A 69 -15.47 -8.05 -2.37
CA HIS A 69 -16.78 -8.46 -2.91
C HIS A 69 -16.96 -10.00 -2.88
N GLY A 70 -15.86 -10.76 -2.96
CA GLY A 70 -15.93 -12.23 -2.95
C GLY A 70 -16.38 -12.83 -1.61
N ILE A 71 -16.07 -12.17 -0.49
CA ILE A 71 -16.45 -12.60 0.88
C ILE A 71 -17.46 -11.64 1.54
N GLU A 72 -17.86 -10.57 0.83
CA GLU A 72 -18.79 -9.52 1.30
C GLU A 72 -18.33 -8.80 2.57
N ASP A 73 -17.01 -8.70 2.79
CA ASP A 73 -16.41 -8.08 3.97
C ASP A 73 -15.64 -6.80 3.62
N ASP A 74 -15.39 -6.00 4.66
CA ASP A 74 -14.63 -4.75 4.59
C ASP A 74 -13.32 -4.90 5.36
N ALA A 75 -12.25 -4.30 4.83
CA ALA A 75 -10.99 -4.12 5.54
C ALA A 75 -10.72 -2.63 5.78
N THR A 76 -10.23 -2.30 6.96
CA THR A 76 -9.75 -0.95 7.29
C THR A 76 -8.33 -1.05 7.84
N SER A 77 -7.45 -0.17 7.38
CA SER A 77 -6.06 -0.16 7.81
C SER A 77 -5.58 1.21 8.23
N VAL A 78 -4.69 1.22 9.21
CA VAL A 78 -3.94 2.40 9.65
C VAL A 78 -2.50 1.98 9.82
N ALA A 79 -1.55 2.76 9.27
CA ALA A 79 -0.13 2.54 9.52
C ALA A 79 0.59 3.87 9.78
N VAL A 80 1.73 3.77 10.46
CA VAL A 80 2.67 4.85 10.67
C VAL A 80 4.05 4.36 10.30
N HIS A 81 4.80 5.20 9.58
CA HIS A 81 6.18 4.95 9.17
C HIS A 81 7.09 6.00 9.79
N GLY A 82 8.20 5.57 10.33
CA GLY A 82 9.32 6.43 10.68
C GLY A 82 10.38 6.36 9.58
N LEU A 83 10.77 7.50 9.02
CA LEU A 83 11.69 7.60 7.90
C LEU A 83 13.02 8.20 8.31
N LEU A 84 14.10 7.65 7.80
CA LEU A 84 15.44 8.21 7.83
C LEU A 84 15.90 8.46 6.38
N TYR A 85 15.97 9.70 5.98
CA TYR A 85 16.48 10.11 4.67
C TYR A 85 18.00 10.03 4.63
N VAL A 86 18.53 9.09 3.86
CA VAL A 86 19.97 8.95 3.58
C VAL A 86 20.38 9.96 2.52
N THR A 87 19.51 10.19 1.54
CA THR A 87 19.57 11.27 0.55
C THR A 87 18.17 11.87 0.38
N PRO A 88 17.99 12.99 -0.32
CA PRO A 88 16.64 13.51 -0.61
C PRO A 88 15.73 12.53 -1.37
N GLU A 89 16.30 11.55 -2.05
CA GLU A 89 15.62 10.57 -2.89
C GLU A 89 15.57 9.17 -2.27
N THR A 90 16.35 8.90 -1.21
CA THR A 90 16.51 7.56 -0.62
C THR A 90 16.19 7.60 0.86
N ALA A 91 15.30 6.75 1.32
CA ALA A 91 14.99 6.59 2.73
C ALA A 91 15.06 5.13 3.19
N LEU A 92 15.39 4.96 4.44
CA LEU A 92 15.16 3.75 5.23
C LEU A 92 13.96 4.02 6.11
N GLY A 93 13.09 3.04 6.26
CA GLY A 93 11.88 3.15 7.06
C GLY A 93 11.68 1.99 8.03
N ALA A 94 10.91 2.26 9.06
CA ALA A 94 10.28 1.25 9.89
C ALA A 94 8.80 1.59 9.99
N PHE A 95 7.94 0.60 9.86
CA PHE A 95 6.50 0.78 9.90
C PHE A 95 5.82 -0.07 10.99
N TYR A 96 4.71 0.42 11.48
CA TYR A 96 3.77 -0.30 12.33
C TYR A 96 2.35 0.05 11.90
N GLY A 97 1.49 -0.95 11.78
CA GLY A 97 0.10 -0.75 11.41
C GLY A 97 -0.84 -1.79 12.03
N ILE A 98 -2.11 -1.52 11.85
CA ILE A 98 -3.21 -2.39 12.23
C ILE A 98 -4.17 -2.44 11.05
N GLU A 99 -4.57 -3.64 10.66
CA GLU A 99 -5.65 -3.85 9.70
C GLU A 99 -6.75 -4.66 10.36
N GLU A 100 -7.97 -4.19 10.25
CA GLU A 100 -9.18 -4.88 10.70
C GLU A 100 -9.88 -5.45 9.48
N LEU A 101 -10.04 -6.76 9.44
CA LEU A 101 -10.75 -7.50 8.40
C LEU A 101 -11.86 -8.31 9.05
N ALA A 102 -13.10 -8.15 8.59
CA ALA A 102 -14.27 -8.87 9.10
C ALA A 102 -14.48 -8.74 10.63
N GLY A 103 -13.95 -7.67 11.24
CA GLY A 103 -14.01 -7.43 12.69
C GLY A 103 -12.81 -7.97 13.48
N ASP A 104 -11.91 -8.70 12.85
CA ASP A 104 -10.67 -9.18 13.47
C ASP A 104 -9.51 -8.26 13.13
N GLY A 105 -8.79 -7.79 14.16
CA GLY A 105 -7.66 -6.87 14.03
C GLY A 105 -6.33 -7.62 13.98
N VAL A 106 -5.51 -7.35 12.97
CA VAL A 106 -4.15 -7.88 12.81
C VAL A 106 -3.16 -6.73 12.90
N ASN A 107 -2.15 -6.85 13.76
CA ASN A 107 -1.03 -5.92 13.80
C ASN A 107 0.01 -6.34 12.78
N PHE A 108 0.68 -5.37 12.16
CA PHE A 108 1.81 -5.64 11.28
C PHE A 108 2.90 -4.60 11.48
N TYR A 109 4.15 -5.00 11.32
CA TYR A 109 5.30 -4.13 11.49
C TYR A 109 6.50 -4.63 10.72
N GLY A 110 7.43 -3.75 10.40
CA GLY A 110 8.59 -4.15 9.62
C GLY A 110 9.54 -3.01 9.30
N PHE A 111 10.43 -3.30 8.36
CA PHE A 111 11.40 -2.37 7.80
C PHE A 111 11.22 -2.25 6.30
N GLU A 112 11.60 -1.09 5.78
CA GLU A 112 11.47 -0.77 4.36
C GLU A 112 12.62 0.11 3.90
N VAL A 113 12.87 0.08 2.61
CA VAL A 113 13.83 0.94 1.93
C VAL A 113 13.20 1.40 0.62
N GLY A 114 13.36 2.66 0.32
CA GLY A 114 12.84 3.25 -0.92
C GLY A 114 13.79 4.23 -1.53
N GLN A 115 13.74 4.31 -2.85
CA GLN A 115 14.37 5.35 -3.65
C GLN A 115 13.33 5.89 -4.63
N LYS A 116 13.10 7.20 -4.59
CA LYS A 116 12.13 7.89 -5.44
C LYS A 116 12.79 9.06 -6.13
N SER A 117 12.92 8.96 -7.44
CA SER A 117 13.49 9.98 -8.31
C SER A 117 12.55 10.33 -9.48
N ASP A 118 12.89 11.34 -10.26
CA ASP A 118 12.11 11.70 -11.46
C ASP A 118 12.09 10.57 -12.50
N LEU A 119 13.11 9.71 -12.53
CA LEU A 119 13.27 8.66 -13.53
C LEU A 119 12.72 7.32 -13.09
N PHE A 120 12.92 6.96 -11.84
CA PHE A 120 12.49 5.66 -11.31
C PHE A 120 12.16 5.73 -9.84
N ASP A 121 11.24 4.88 -9.42
CA ASP A 121 10.88 4.62 -8.05
C ASP A 121 11.12 3.13 -7.77
N VAL A 122 11.76 2.81 -6.66
CA VAL A 122 11.98 1.43 -6.20
C VAL A 122 11.73 1.38 -4.71
N GLU A 123 11.02 0.36 -4.28
CA GLU A 123 10.70 0.16 -2.87
C GLU A 123 10.73 -1.32 -2.53
N ALA A 124 11.28 -1.67 -1.37
CA ALA A 124 11.25 -3.01 -0.81
C ALA A 124 10.93 -2.96 0.67
N TYR A 125 10.23 -3.99 1.16
CA TYR A 125 9.93 -4.14 2.57
C TYR A 125 9.94 -5.60 3.02
N VAL A 126 10.17 -5.78 4.31
CA VAL A 126 10.01 -7.03 5.04
C VAL A 126 9.36 -6.75 6.38
N GLY A 127 8.45 -7.62 6.80
CA GLY A 127 7.73 -7.41 8.04
C GLY A 127 7.10 -8.68 8.59
N ARG A 128 6.38 -8.49 9.67
CA ARG A 128 5.59 -9.53 10.33
C ARG A 128 4.16 -9.06 10.56
N ALA A 129 3.23 -10.01 10.49
CA ALA A 129 1.85 -9.86 10.94
C ALA A 129 1.67 -10.67 12.22
N ASP A 130 0.90 -10.13 13.18
CA ASP A 130 0.66 -10.76 14.48
C ASP A 130 -0.79 -10.52 14.91
N ASN A 131 -1.53 -11.60 15.18
CA ASN A 131 -2.87 -11.56 15.74
C ASN A 131 -3.04 -12.71 16.74
N SER A 132 -3.19 -12.41 18.03
CA SER A 132 -3.71 -13.29 19.12
C SER A 132 -3.37 -14.78 19.04
N GLY A 133 -2.19 -15.14 18.49
CA GLY A 133 -1.72 -16.52 18.32
C GLY A 133 -1.42 -16.92 16.88
N LEU A 134 -1.73 -16.08 15.90
CA LEU A 134 -1.32 -16.24 14.50
C LEU A 134 -0.17 -15.30 14.23
N THR A 135 0.96 -15.83 13.77
CA THR A 135 2.11 -15.04 13.33
C THR A 135 2.41 -15.33 11.87
N GLY A 136 2.76 -14.28 11.13
CA GLY A 136 3.11 -14.42 9.73
C GLY A 136 4.24 -13.51 9.31
N SER A 137 4.71 -13.68 8.10
CA SER A 137 5.68 -12.82 7.45
C SER A 137 5.09 -12.13 6.24
N MET A 138 5.55 -10.92 5.97
CA MET A 138 5.18 -10.16 4.77
C MET A 138 6.43 -9.59 4.12
N MET A 139 6.47 -9.59 2.80
CA MET A 139 7.54 -8.95 2.06
C MET A 139 7.04 -8.44 0.71
N GLY A 140 7.72 -7.43 0.18
CA GLY A 140 7.43 -6.94 -1.16
C GLY A 140 8.57 -6.18 -1.78
N LEU A 141 8.50 -6.12 -3.08
CA LEU A 141 9.38 -5.35 -3.94
C LEU A 141 8.54 -4.72 -5.04
N GLU A 142 8.68 -3.43 -5.22
CA GLU A 142 8.00 -2.67 -6.26
C GLU A 142 9.01 -1.79 -6.98
N GLY A 143 8.90 -1.71 -8.29
CA GLY A 143 9.73 -0.83 -9.11
C GLY A 143 8.93 -0.22 -10.24
N ARG A 144 9.19 1.08 -10.53
CA ARG A 144 8.54 1.85 -11.59
C ARG A 144 9.58 2.71 -12.30
N VAL A 145 9.47 2.81 -13.60
CA VAL A 145 10.26 3.70 -14.45
C VAL A 145 9.34 4.72 -15.12
N SER A 146 9.68 6.00 -15.00
CA SER A 146 9.00 7.09 -15.70
C SER A 146 9.46 7.16 -17.16
N LEU A 147 8.50 7.13 -18.07
CA LEU A 147 8.73 7.25 -19.51
C LEU A 147 8.38 8.68 -19.97
N ALA A 148 8.68 8.98 -21.22
CA ALA A 148 8.30 10.27 -21.81
C ALA A 148 6.79 10.46 -21.83
N SER A 149 6.34 11.72 -21.82
CA SER A 149 4.94 12.11 -22.00
C SER A 149 3.98 11.64 -20.91
N GLY A 150 4.47 11.47 -19.66
CA GLY A 150 3.62 11.15 -18.51
C GLY A 150 3.30 9.66 -18.33
N PHE A 151 3.86 8.79 -19.17
CA PHE A 151 3.72 7.34 -19.00
C PHE A 151 4.71 6.80 -17.97
N GLY A 152 4.29 5.79 -17.23
CA GLY A 152 5.14 4.98 -16.38
C GLY A 152 4.85 3.51 -16.58
N VAL A 153 5.86 2.67 -16.34
CA VAL A 153 5.74 1.21 -16.34
C VAL A 153 6.49 0.66 -15.14
N GLY A 154 5.96 -0.41 -14.57
CA GLY A 154 6.56 -0.99 -13.38
C GLY A 154 6.21 -2.47 -13.22
N ALA A 155 6.74 -3.02 -12.16
CA ALA A 155 6.43 -4.38 -11.71
C ALA A 155 6.43 -4.41 -10.18
N LYS A 156 5.64 -5.33 -9.62
CA LYS A 156 5.64 -5.57 -8.19
C LYS A 156 5.48 -7.05 -7.87
N VAL A 157 6.04 -7.42 -6.73
CA VAL A 157 5.82 -8.71 -6.10
C VAL A 157 5.55 -8.47 -4.63
N ASN A 158 4.49 -9.12 -4.11
CA ASN A 158 4.16 -9.13 -2.70
C ASN A 158 3.93 -10.56 -2.27
N HIS A 159 4.38 -10.89 -1.07
CA HIS A 159 4.20 -12.21 -0.47
C HIS A 159 3.76 -12.03 0.97
N LEU A 160 2.77 -12.81 1.36
CA LEU A 160 2.24 -12.90 2.71
C LEU A 160 2.15 -14.37 3.08
N ASP A 161 2.83 -14.76 4.13
CA ASP A 161 2.75 -16.07 4.75
C ASP A 161 2.22 -15.86 6.18
N VAL A 162 0.96 -16.17 6.39
CA VAL A 162 0.29 -16.20 7.71
C VAL A 162 -0.24 -17.60 7.87
N GLU A 163 -0.21 -18.15 9.06
CA GLU A 163 -0.57 -19.52 9.38
C GLU A 163 -1.89 -19.94 8.70
N GLY A 164 -1.80 -20.85 7.71
CA GLY A 164 -2.91 -21.29 6.86
C GLY A 164 -3.20 -20.44 5.62
N LEU A 165 -2.35 -19.43 5.30
CA LEU A 165 -2.47 -18.62 4.10
C LEU A 165 -1.09 -18.24 3.56
N ASP A 166 -0.63 -18.90 2.52
CA ASP A 166 0.55 -18.50 1.73
C ASP A 166 0.07 -17.87 0.41
N THR A 167 0.32 -16.59 0.27
CA THR A 167 -0.13 -15.83 -0.91
C THR A 167 0.99 -15.05 -1.53
N THR A 168 1.20 -15.25 -2.82
CA THR A 168 2.14 -14.48 -3.63
C THR A 168 1.41 -13.80 -4.77
N ARG A 169 1.55 -12.47 -4.85
CA ARG A 169 1.06 -11.64 -5.94
C ARG A 169 2.21 -11.12 -6.78
N VAL A 170 2.13 -11.28 -8.09
CA VAL A 170 3.07 -10.69 -9.06
C VAL A 170 2.28 -9.89 -10.08
N GLY A 171 2.69 -8.64 -10.33
CA GLY A 171 2.00 -7.75 -11.25
C GLY A 171 2.93 -6.89 -12.08
N LEU A 172 2.49 -6.61 -13.30
CA LEU A 172 3.03 -5.56 -14.17
C LEU A 172 2.11 -4.35 -14.09
N THR A 173 2.66 -3.17 -13.89
CA THR A 173 1.90 -1.93 -13.75
C THR A 173 2.18 -0.98 -14.90
N GLY A 174 1.16 -0.23 -15.27
CA GLY A 174 1.28 0.90 -16.19
C GLY A 174 0.51 2.09 -15.65
N ASP A 175 1.00 3.28 -15.84
CA ASP A 175 0.29 4.49 -15.48
C ASP A 175 0.44 5.60 -16.52
N TYR A 176 -0.53 6.50 -16.51
CA TYR A 176 -0.50 7.71 -17.30
C TYR A 176 -0.91 8.91 -16.45
N THR A 177 0.03 9.82 -16.24
CA THR A 177 -0.20 11.04 -15.48
C THR A 177 -0.75 12.15 -16.39
N LEU A 178 -1.97 12.58 -16.09
CA LEU A 178 -2.66 13.67 -16.75
C LEU A 178 -2.01 15.03 -16.40
N PRO A 179 -2.20 16.10 -17.22
CA PRO A 179 -1.63 17.42 -16.94
C PRO A 179 -2.09 18.05 -15.61
N ASN A 180 -3.20 17.60 -15.04
CA ASN A 180 -3.72 18.04 -13.74
C ASN A 180 -3.13 17.28 -12.55
N GLY A 181 -2.18 16.35 -12.79
CA GLY A 181 -1.52 15.54 -11.74
C GLY A 181 -2.25 14.26 -11.37
N LEU A 182 -3.43 13.97 -11.94
CA LEU A 182 -4.11 12.69 -11.72
C LEU A 182 -3.42 11.60 -12.57
N ALA A 183 -2.94 10.54 -11.94
CA ALA A 183 -2.42 9.36 -12.61
C ALA A 183 -3.52 8.29 -12.72
N LEU A 184 -3.79 7.84 -13.93
CA LEU A 184 -4.61 6.64 -14.18
C LEU A 184 -3.68 5.44 -14.17
N THR A 185 -4.05 4.40 -13.45
CA THR A 185 -3.20 3.21 -13.24
C THR A 185 -3.88 1.96 -13.76
N ALA A 186 -3.12 1.04 -14.30
CA ALA A 186 -3.56 -0.30 -14.67
C ALA A 186 -2.53 -1.32 -14.18
N GLU A 187 -3.01 -2.49 -13.83
CA GLU A 187 -2.18 -3.61 -13.39
C GLU A 187 -2.70 -4.90 -13.99
N LEU A 188 -1.78 -5.75 -14.45
CA LEU A 188 -2.05 -7.11 -14.90
C LEU A 188 -1.12 -8.04 -14.13
N GLY A 189 -1.65 -9.10 -13.56
CA GLY A 189 -0.81 -9.97 -12.76
C GLY A 189 -1.46 -11.31 -12.46
N THR A 190 -0.80 -12.02 -11.57
CA THR A 190 -1.25 -13.30 -11.05
C THR A 190 -1.12 -13.35 -9.53
N VAL A 191 -2.03 -14.08 -8.91
CA VAL A 191 -1.97 -14.45 -7.50
C VAL A 191 -1.88 -15.95 -7.40
N ASN A 192 -0.98 -16.42 -6.57
CA ASN A 192 -0.89 -17.81 -6.14
C ASN A 192 -1.21 -17.85 -4.64
N ALA A 193 -2.19 -18.66 -4.25
CA ALA A 193 -2.61 -18.80 -2.85
C ALA A 193 -2.95 -20.28 -2.59
N ASP A 194 -2.05 -20.97 -1.88
CA ASP A 194 -2.12 -22.41 -1.71
C ASP A 194 -3.32 -22.89 -0.87
N ASP A 195 -3.88 -22.05 0.03
CA ASP A 195 -4.92 -22.45 0.98
C ASP A 195 -6.30 -21.82 0.76
N LEU A 196 -6.46 -20.97 -0.24
CA LEU A 196 -7.77 -20.35 -0.57
C LEU A 196 -8.62 -21.18 -1.54
N GLY A 197 -8.22 -22.42 -1.85
CA GLY A 197 -8.92 -23.27 -2.81
C GLY A 197 -8.74 -22.82 -4.26
N LEU A 198 -7.75 -21.97 -4.52
CA LEU A 198 -7.33 -21.60 -5.85
C LEU A 198 -6.43 -22.73 -6.39
N ASP A 199 -6.85 -23.41 -7.44
CA ASP A 199 -6.05 -24.43 -8.11
C ASP A 199 -4.97 -23.76 -8.99
N GLY A 200 -3.88 -23.28 -8.35
CA GLY A 200 -2.74 -22.69 -9.04
C GLY A 200 -2.71 -21.17 -9.05
N SER A 201 -2.28 -20.58 -10.15
CA SER A 201 -2.06 -19.14 -10.28
C SER A 201 -3.25 -18.48 -10.97
N GLU A 202 -3.96 -17.60 -10.26
CA GLU A 202 -5.14 -16.90 -10.78
C GLU A 202 -4.76 -15.55 -11.39
N PRO A 203 -5.07 -15.31 -12.67
CA PRO A 203 -4.81 -14.02 -13.30
C PRO A 203 -5.83 -12.95 -12.85
N TYR A 204 -5.37 -11.71 -12.68
CA TYR A 204 -6.20 -10.58 -12.30
C TYR A 204 -5.91 -9.33 -13.12
N ILE A 205 -6.86 -8.42 -13.12
CA ILE A 205 -6.75 -7.06 -13.66
C ILE A 205 -7.07 -6.07 -12.55
N GLY A 206 -6.25 -5.02 -12.45
CA GLY A 206 -6.48 -3.87 -11.58
C GLY A 206 -6.55 -2.58 -12.40
N LEU A 207 -7.47 -1.70 -12.05
CA LEU A 207 -7.58 -0.35 -12.58
C LEU A 207 -7.66 0.63 -11.41
N GLY A 208 -7.08 1.81 -11.56
CA GLY A 208 -7.09 2.78 -10.48
C GLY A 208 -6.81 4.20 -10.93
N ALA A 209 -6.83 5.07 -9.94
CA ALA A 209 -6.46 6.46 -10.05
C ALA A 209 -5.67 6.88 -8.81
N ARG A 210 -4.60 7.64 -9.00
CA ARG A 210 -3.76 8.17 -7.93
C ARG A 210 -3.57 9.66 -8.13
N PHE A 211 -3.61 10.41 -7.04
CA PHE A 211 -3.30 11.82 -7.02
C PHE A 211 -2.23 12.09 -5.97
N ASP A 212 -1.07 12.60 -6.42
CA ASP A 212 0.04 12.96 -5.57
C ASP A 212 0.07 14.48 -5.34
N PHE A 213 0.13 14.88 -4.08
CA PHE A 213 0.37 16.25 -3.65
C PHE A 213 1.86 16.43 -3.34
N GLY A 214 2.48 17.47 -3.89
CA GLY A 214 3.92 17.62 -3.82
C GLY A 214 4.61 16.51 -4.60
N ARG A 215 5.50 15.80 -3.96
CA ARG A 215 6.18 14.63 -4.57
C ARG A 215 5.51 13.28 -4.22
N GLY A 216 4.33 13.32 -3.59
CA GLY A 216 3.72 12.15 -2.98
C GLY A 216 4.47 11.70 -1.72
N THR A 217 4.15 10.52 -1.22
CA THR A 217 4.86 9.90 -0.09
C THR A 217 6.06 9.07 -0.55
N MET A 218 7.06 8.89 0.32
CA MET A 218 8.25 8.09 0.02
C MET A 218 7.90 6.62 -0.13
N PHE A 219 7.07 6.10 0.78
CA PHE A 219 6.66 4.70 0.78
C PHE A 219 5.20 4.56 0.35
N SER A 220 4.91 3.43 -0.28
CA SER A 220 3.55 3.02 -0.60
C SER A 220 2.82 2.65 0.69
N ARG A 221 1.49 2.81 0.69
CA ARG A 221 0.64 2.42 1.82
C ARG A 221 0.78 0.93 2.12
N ARG A 222 0.99 0.59 3.40
CA ARG A 222 1.09 -0.80 3.87
C ARG A 222 -0.27 -1.33 4.32
N THR A 223 -0.67 -2.46 3.73
CA THR A 223 -1.86 -3.22 4.11
C THR A 223 -1.60 -4.71 3.90
N LEU A 224 -2.18 -5.56 4.72
CA LEU A 224 -2.12 -7.02 4.53
C LEU A 224 -2.92 -7.45 3.30
N THR A 225 -4.08 -6.82 3.08
CA THR A 225 -4.93 -7.06 1.92
C THR A 225 -4.33 -6.59 0.59
N ALA A 226 -3.11 -5.99 0.58
CA ALA A 226 -2.41 -5.64 -0.65
C ALA A 226 -2.05 -6.86 -1.52
N VAL A 227 -1.88 -8.05 -0.91
CA VAL A 227 -1.57 -9.29 -1.64
C VAL A 227 -2.78 -9.88 -2.35
N ALA A 228 -3.98 -9.53 -1.93
CA ALA A 228 -5.22 -10.09 -2.44
C ALA A 228 -5.93 -9.10 -3.38
N PRO A 229 -5.84 -9.24 -4.72
CA PRO A 229 -6.50 -8.33 -5.66
C PRO A 229 -8.01 -8.53 -5.73
N GLY A 230 -8.53 -9.71 -5.49
CA GLY A 230 -9.97 -10.02 -5.58
C GLY A 230 -10.62 -10.41 -4.26
N LEU A 231 -9.84 -10.54 -3.22
CA LEU A 231 -10.33 -10.93 -1.89
C LEU A 231 -10.34 -9.76 -0.95
#